data_3dd0cbdd5e15535973d340d680f6f2a3
#
_entry.id   3dd0cbdd5e15535973d340d680f6f2a3
#
_cell.length_a   1.000
_cell.length_b   1.000
_cell.length_c   1.000
_cell.angle_alpha   90.00
_cell.angle_beta   90.00
_cell.angle_gamma   90.00
#
_symmetry.space_group_name_H-M   'P 1'
#
loop_
_entity.id
_entity.type
_entity.pdbx_description
1 polymer ?
#
loop_
_entity_poly.entity_id
_entity_poly.type
_entity_poly.pdbx_seq_one_letter_code
_entity_poly.pdbx_strand_id
1 'polypeptide(L)'
;KISKGPIIIQDDVWIGSNSVILSGVTIGRGSIVGAGSVVTKNVLPYSIVAGNPAKLIRRRFNDETCDMLEESRWWTWDDQKILSNKSFFSIEL
;
A
#
# COMPACT_ATOMS: atom_id res chain seq x y z
N LYS A 1 -28.68 3.57 1.83
CA LYS A 1 -27.29 3.25 1.47
C LYS A 1 -26.58 2.63 2.66
N ILE A 2 -25.91 1.53 2.42
CA ILE A 2 -25.26 0.76 3.49
C ILE A 2 -23.75 0.92 3.37
N SER A 3 -23.13 1.42 4.45
CA SER A 3 -21.68 1.44 4.55
C SER A 3 -21.16 0.06 4.94
N LYS A 4 -20.08 -0.37 4.33
CA LYS A 4 -19.41 -1.63 4.66
C LYS A 4 -18.34 -1.47 5.73
N GLY A 5 -18.31 -0.32 6.38
CA GLY A 5 -17.35 -0.02 7.43
C GLY A 5 -16.34 1.04 7.02
N PRO A 6 -15.35 1.29 7.85
CA PRO A 6 -14.37 2.35 7.59
C PRO A 6 -13.43 2.01 6.44
N ILE A 7 -12.87 3.05 5.86
CA ILE A 7 -11.74 2.93 4.95
C ILE A 7 -10.49 2.91 5.81
N ILE A 8 -9.63 1.93 5.61
CA ILE A 8 -8.37 1.82 6.34
C ILE A 8 -7.22 1.99 5.35
N ILE A 9 -6.40 2.99 5.60
CA ILE A 9 -5.20 3.24 4.79
C ILE A 9 -4.00 3.04 5.70
N GLN A 10 -3.20 2.03 5.41
CA GLN A 10 -2.05 1.70 6.21
C GLN A 10 -0.87 2.63 5.92
N ASP A 11 0.30 2.33 6.46
CA ASP A 11 1.46 3.21 6.40
C ASP A 11 2.00 3.34 4.98
N ASP A 12 2.49 4.52 4.65
CA ASP A 12 3.23 4.81 3.43
C ASP A 12 2.47 4.48 2.14
N VAL A 13 1.19 4.77 2.09
CA VAL A 13 0.35 4.59 0.91
C VAL A 13 0.32 5.88 0.09
N TRP A 14 0.46 5.73 -1.21
CA TRP A 14 0.32 6.83 -2.17
C TRP A 14 -1.01 6.73 -2.88
N ILE A 15 -1.78 7.81 -2.88
CA ILE A 15 -3.07 7.85 -3.57
C ILE A 15 -3.05 9.00 -4.55
N GLY A 16 -3.19 8.68 -5.83
CA GLY A 16 -3.23 9.68 -6.90
C GLY A 16 -4.49 10.55 -6.83
N SER A 17 -4.42 11.72 -7.45
CA SER A 17 -5.49 12.70 -7.43
C SER A 17 -6.80 12.13 -7.97
N ASN A 18 -7.91 12.59 -7.42
CA ASN A 18 -9.26 12.23 -7.89
C ASN A 18 -9.57 10.74 -7.80
N SER A 19 -8.89 10.02 -6.93
CA SER A 19 -9.22 8.62 -6.67
C SER A 19 -10.39 8.52 -5.70
N VAL A 20 -11.17 7.45 -5.86
CA VAL A 20 -12.29 7.14 -4.98
C VAL A 20 -12.03 5.79 -4.32
N ILE A 21 -12.18 5.73 -3.01
CA ILE A 21 -12.00 4.50 -2.25
C ILE A 21 -13.33 4.19 -1.58
N LEU A 22 -13.86 3.00 -1.85
CA LEU A 22 -15.16 2.63 -1.31
C LEU A 22 -15.07 2.24 0.17
N SER A 23 -16.18 2.39 0.88
CA SER A 23 -16.27 2.01 2.29
C SER A 23 -15.89 0.54 2.49
N GLY A 24 -15.27 0.24 3.63
CA GLY A 24 -14.86 -1.12 3.97
C GLY A 24 -13.57 -1.59 3.32
N VAL A 25 -12.94 -0.76 2.48
CA VAL A 25 -11.70 -1.13 1.79
C VAL A 25 -10.49 -0.84 2.67
N THR A 26 -9.56 -1.79 2.73
CA THR A 26 -8.24 -1.60 3.34
C THR A 26 -7.19 -1.50 2.25
N ILE A 27 -6.39 -0.45 2.28
CA ILE A 27 -5.24 -0.30 1.38
C ILE A 27 -3.99 -0.64 2.17
N GLY A 28 -3.31 -1.69 1.74
CA GLY A 28 -2.15 -2.23 2.43
C GLY A 28 -0.92 -1.32 2.35
N ARG A 29 -0.03 -1.45 3.31
CA ARG A 29 1.19 -0.64 3.44
C ARG A 29 1.97 -0.55 2.16
N GLY A 30 2.50 0.63 1.90
CA GLY A 30 3.40 0.84 0.78
C GLY A 30 2.76 0.72 -0.59
N SER A 31 1.44 0.65 -0.67
CA SER A 31 0.73 0.53 -1.94
C SER A 31 0.62 1.87 -2.66
N ILE A 32 0.41 1.80 -3.96
CA ILE A 32 0.24 2.97 -4.82
C ILE A 32 -1.08 2.82 -5.56
N VAL A 33 -1.91 3.85 -5.44
CA VAL A 33 -3.18 3.94 -6.18
C VAL A 33 -3.01 4.99 -7.27
N GLY A 34 -3.17 4.61 -8.52
CA GLY A 34 -3.05 5.52 -9.64
C GLY A 34 -4.14 6.59 -9.63
N ALA A 35 -3.85 7.75 -10.23
CA ALA A 35 -4.79 8.86 -10.27
C ALA A 35 -6.09 8.45 -10.96
N GLY A 36 -7.20 8.98 -10.48
CA GLY A 36 -8.52 8.74 -11.08
C GLY A 36 -9.05 7.32 -10.91
N SER A 37 -8.46 6.55 -10.01
CA SER A 37 -8.86 5.15 -9.78
C SER A 37 -10.08 5.05 -8.87
N VAL A 38 -10.84 3.98 -9.02
CA VAL A 38 -11.95 3.65 -8.11
C VAL A 38 -11.64 2.31 -7.45
N VAL A 39 -11.22 2.35 -6.18
CA VAL A 39 -10.80 1.17 -5.44
C VAL A 39 -12.00 0.54 -4.77
N THR A 40 -12.38 -0.65 -5.22
CA THR A 40 -13.57 -1.35 -4.76
C THR A 40 -13.29 -2.55 -3.89
N LYS A 41 -12.04 -3.00 -3.84
CA LYS A 41 -11.60 -4.18 -3.07
C LYS A 41 -10.34 -3.88 -2.30
N ASN A 42 -10.07 -4.67 -1.27
CA ASN A 42 -8.84 -4.54 -0.51
C ASN A 42 -7.60 -4.65 -1.39
N VAL A 43 -6.60 -3.88 -1.05
CA VAL A 43 -5.32 -3.84 -1.77
C VAL A 43 -4.26 -4.45 -0.86
N LEU A 44 -3.59 -5.50 -1.34
CA LEU A 44 -2.50 -6.13 -0.61
C LEU A 44 -1.33 -5.15 -0.45
N PRO A 45 -0.54 -5.28 0.61
CA PRO A 45 0.63 -4.41 0.80
C PRO A 45 1.57 -4.41 -0.41
N TYR A 46 2.20 -3.27 -0.66
CA TYR A 46 3.20 -3.08 -1.71
C TYR A 46 2.67 -3.38 -3.10
N SER A 47 1.42 -3.05 -3.35
CA SER A 47 0.77 -3.26 -4.64
C SER A 47 0.55 -1.94 -5.37
N ILE A 48 0.59 -2.00 -6.69
CA ILE A 48 0.24 -0.87 -7.54
C ILE A 48 -1.08 -1.21 -8.21
N VAL A 49 -2.09 -0.41 -7.95
CA VAL A 49 -3.44 -0.59 -8.54
C VAL A 49 -3.86 0.67 -9.29
N ALA A 50 -4.66 0.51 -10.32
CA ALA A 50 -5.21 1.63 -11.07
C ALA A 50 -6.44 1.22 -11.86
N GLY A 51 -7.22 2.21 -12.27
CA GLY A 51 -8.38 2.04 -13.12
C GLY A 51 -9.71 2.12 -12.38
N ASN A 52 -10.77 1.91 -13.11
CA ASN A 52 -12.15 1.92 -12.59
C ASN A 52 -12.92 0.71 -13.16
N PRO A 53 -13.15 -0.35 -12.37
CA PRO A 53 -12.63 -0.54 -11.01
C PRO A 53 -11.11 -0.75 -11.02
N ALA A 54 -10.45 -0.35 -9.95
CA ALA A 54 -9.00 -0.50 -9.86
C ALA A 54 -8.61 -1.97 -9.88
N LYS A 55 -7.58 -2.27 -10.65
CA LYS A 55 -7.02 -3.62 -10.80
C LYS A 55 -5.55 -3.60 -10.45
N LEU A 56 -5.04 -4.73 -10.00
CA LEU A 56 -3.62 -4.88 -9.73
C LEU A 56 -2.82 -4.74 -11.02
N ILE A 57 -1.92 -3.76 -11.07
CA ILE A 57 -0.97 -3.61 -12.16
C ILE A 57 0.20 -4.55 -11.92
N ARG A 58 0.82 -4.45 -10.72
CA ARG A 58 1.85 -5.39 -10.24
C ARG A 58 2.10 -5.15 -8.75
N ARG A 59 2.78 -6.11 -8.12
CA ARG A 59 3.37 -5.87 -6.81
C ARG A 59 4.66 -5.06 -6.99
N ARG A 60 4.97 -4.21 -6.02
CA ARG A 60 6.21 -3.41 -6.07
C ARG A 60 7.46 -4.29 -5.95
N PHE A 61 7.31 -5.40 -5.22
CA PHE A 61 8.39 -6.36 -4.97
C PHE A 61 7.85 -7.76 -5.16
N ASN A 62 8.72 -8.77 -5.23
CA ASN A 62 8.27 -10.16 -5.23
C ASN A 62 7.66 -10.52 -3.87
N ASP A 63 6.93 -11.64 -3.82
CA ASP A 63 6.21 -12.02 -2.61
C ASP A 63 7.14 -12.22 -1.42
N GLU A 64 8.30 -12.81 -1.65
CA GLU A 64 9.30 -13.02 -0.59
C GLU A 64 9.76 -11.69 0.03
N THR A 65 10.04 -10.70 -0.80
CA THR A 65 10.43 -9.37 -0.33
C THR A 65 9.29 -8.70 0.41
N CYS A 66 8.06 -8.81 -0.09
CA CYS A 66 6.90 -8.25 0.60
C CYS A 66 6.72 -8.88 1.99
N ASP A 67 6.87 -10.18 2.10
CA ASP A 67 6.74 -10.88 3.37
C ASP A 67 7.85 -10.44 4.34
N MET A 68 9.07 -10.30 3.86
CA MET A 68 10.19 -9.81 4.66
C MET A 68 9.92 -8.41 5.20
N LEU A 69 9.40 -7.51 4.35
CA LEU A 69 9.06 -6.15 4.76
C LEU A 69 7.99 -6.16 5.84
N GLU A 70 6.93 -6.96 5.68
CA GLU A 70 5.88 -7.03 6.68
C GLU A 70 6.39 -7.62 8.01
N GLU A 71 7.21 -8.64 7.96
CA GLU A 71 7.79 -9.24 9.16
C GLU A 71 8.72 -8.29 9.91
N SER A 72 9.40 -7.41 9.18
CA SER A 72 10.31 -6.45 9.79
C SER A 72 9.60 -5.40 10.64
N ARG A 73 8.31 -5.14 10.36
CA ARG A 73 7.53 -4.09 11.00
C ARG A 73 8.22 -2.72 10.92
N TRP A 74 8.85 -2.41 9.79
CA TRP A 74 9.66 -1.22 9.60
C TRP A 74 8.92 0.10 9.93
N TRP A 75 7.62 0.13 9.74
CA TRP A 75 6.81 1.32 10.03
C TRP A 75 6.76 1.64 11.53
N THR A 76 7.19 0.72 12.39
CA THR A 76 7.28 0.94 13.83
C THR A 76 8.68 1.38 14.26
N TRP A 77 9.65 1.41 13.35
CA TRP A 77 11.03 1.74 13.66
C TRP A 77 11.18 3.25 13.91
N ASP A 78 12.04 3.63 14.86
CA ASP A 78 12.41 5.02 15.05
C ASP A 78 13.42 5.47 13.97
N ASP A 79 13.66 6.78 13.92
CA ASP A 79 14.54 7.36 12.90
C ASP A 79 15.95 6.77 12.96
N GLN A 80 16.47 6.52 14.15
CA GLN A 80 17.81 5.97 14.30
C GLN A 80 17.89 4.56 13.74
N LYS A 81 16.88 3.72 13.98
CA LYS A 81 16.86 2.37 13.45
C LYS A 81 16.74 2.38 11.93
N ILE A 82 15.96 3.29 11.38
CA ILE A 82 15.84 3.46 9.92
C ILE A 82 17.20 3.84 9.34
N LEU A 83 17.89 4.82 9.93
CA LEU A 83 19.20 5.23 9.48
C LEU A 83 20.25 4.12 9.56
N SER A 84 20.19 3.31 10.62
CA SER A 84 21.11 2.19 10.82
C SER A 84 20.89 1.05 9.83
N ASN A 85 19.73 1.01 9.17
CA ASN A 85 19.36 -0.03 8.23
C ASN A 85 19.08 0.53 6.84
N LYS A 86 19.88 1.50 6.41
CA LYS A 86 19.69 2.16 5.11
C LYS A 86 19.58 1.19 3.94
N SER A 87 20.42 0.16 3.94
CA SER A 87 20.41 -0.81 2.85
C SER A 87 19.09 -1.57 2.74
N PHE A 88 18.38 -1.72 3.85
CA PHE A 88 17.05 -2.35 3.85
C PHE A 88 16.06 -1.56 2.99
N PHE A 89 16.19 -0.23 2.97
CA PHE A 89 15.29 0.67 2.24
C PHE A 89 15.80 1.01 0.84
N SER A 90 16.90 0.45 0.40
CA SER A 90 17.43 0.66 -0.94
C SER A 90 16.89 -0.35 -1.96
N ILE A 91 15.87 -1.10 -1.59
CA ILE A 91 15.21 -2.06 -2.47
C ILE A 91 14.53 -1.30 -3.61
N GLU A 92 14.84 -1.70 -4.83
CA GLU A 92 14.27 -1.04 -6.01
C GLU A 92 12.96 -1.67 -6.45
N LEU A 93 12.14 -0.85 -7.09
CA LEU A 93 10.83 -1.27 -7.62
C LEU A 93 10.95 -2.12 -8.89
#